data_a881baf60f70bdff6e8a502532f39545
#
_entry.id   a881baf60f70bdff6e8a502532f39545
#
_cell.length_a   1.000
_cell.length_b   1.000
_cell.length_c   1.000
_cell.angle_alpha   90.00
_cell.angle_beta   90.00
_cell.angle_gamma   90.00
#
_symmetry.space_group_name_H-M   'P 1'
#
loop_
_entity.id
_entity.type
_entity.pdbx_description
1 polymer ?
#
loop_
_entity_poly.entity_id
_entity_poly.type
_entity_poly.pdbx_seq_one_letter_code
_entity_poly.pdbx_strand_id
1 'polypeptide(L)'
;MTGYGRGETDHAGTKFSVELNSVNRKQSDVVVNLPRDLIELEPRIRQTINENISRGRTNATISFHSGTNGARNLALNTELARSYHEAMRALQKELNAPGEITITTILQAPGVMRFPEEALNPADAWPAVECALHAALADLIKMREREGKHLAKDLIHRLKAIRKKLKEIRALHPDVVKRYRVALLDRIQKAGLPLPSDDERVLKEITFFADRADVSEELTRLDSHLAQFAHHLRSKEPVGRTLEFITQEIFRELNTLGAKANDAAISQRVIACKADLEKIREQVQNLE
;
A
#
# COMPACT_ATOMS: atom_id res chain seq x y z
N MET A 1 -0.53 0.63 3.09
CA MET A 1 -1.85 0.06 2.69
C MET A 1 -2.47 0.88 1.57
N THR A 2 -3.26 0.28 0.70
CA THR A 2 -4.07 1.01 -0.30
C THR A 2 -5.40 1.40 0.35
N GLY A 3 -6.01 2.50 -0.09
CA GLY A 3 -7.28 2.93 0.47
C GLY A 3 -8.03 3.87 -0.48
N TYR A 4 -9.35 3.85 -0.38
CA TYR A 4 -10.26 4.75 -1.06
C TYR A 4 -11.25 5.31 -0.04
N GLY A 5 -11.56 6.58 -0.19
CA GLY A 5 -12.59 7.24 0.60
C GLY A 5 -13.32 8.29 -0.23
N ARG A 6 -14.62 8.41 -0.02
CA ARG A 6 -15.46 9.41 -0.69
C ARG A 6 -16.31 10.13 0.33
N GLY A 7 -16.36 11.43 0.20
CA GLY A 7 -17.24 12.30 0.99
C GLY A 7 -18.01 13.26 0.08
N GLU A 8 -19.25 13.52 0.45
CA GLU A 8 -20.13 14.42 -0.29
C GLU A 8 -20.83 15.35 0.69
N THR A 9 -21.01 16.61 0.28
CA THR A 9 -21.71 17.62 1.10
C THR A 9 -22.46 18.56 0.17
N ASP A 10 -23.68 18.89 0.54
CA ASP A 10 -24.48 19.88 -0.15
C ASP A 10 -24.43 21.22 0.61
N HIS A 11 -24.07 22.28 -0.08
CA HIS A 11 -24.04 23.64 0.47
C HIS A 11 -24.58 24.64 -0.55
N ALA A 12 -25.57 25.41 -0.15
CA ALA A 12 -26.21 26.46 -0.97
C ALA A 12 -26.62 25.97 -2.37
N GLY A 13 -27.14 24.73 -2.50
CA GLY A 13 -27.57 24.14 -3.76
C GLY A 13 -26.42 23.65 -4.67
N THR A 14 -25.17 23.69 -4.17
CA THR A 14 -24.00 23.11 -4.83
C THR A 14 -23.55 21.85 -4.09
N LYS A 15 -23.41 20.76 -4.81
CA LYS A 15 -22.91 19.49 -4.28
C LYS A 15 -21.39 19.43 -4.46
N PHE A 16 -20.67 19.30 -3.36
CA PHE A 16 -19.23 19.08 -3.33
C PHE A 16 -18.94 17.60 -3.12
N SER A 17 -18.01 17.05 -3.87
CA SER A 17 -17.54 15.68 -3.76
C SER A 17 -16.03 15.65 -3.64
N VAL A 18 -15.54 14.91 -2.65
CA VAL A 18 -14.11 14.68 -2.40
C VAL A 18 -13.84 13.19 -2.51
N GLU A 19 -12.91 12.82 -3.37
CA GLU A 19 -12.43 11.46 -3.52
C GLU A 19 -10.95 11.37 -3.15
N LEU A 20 -10.62 10.44 -2.26
CA LEU A 20 -9.27 10.17 -1.80
C LEU A 20 -8.84 8.78 -2.24
N ASN A 21 -7.72 8.72 -2.97
CA ASN A 21 -7.08 7.46 -3.34
C ASN A 21 -5.68 7.41 -2.72
N SER A 22 -5.41 6.39 -1.92
CA SER A 22 -4.12 6.22 -1.27
C SER A 22 -3.44 4.95 -1.73
N VAL A 23 -2.13 5.07 -2.08
CA VAL A 23 -1.26 3.94 -2.41
C VAL A 23 -0.05 3.91 -1.49
N ASN A 24 0.44 2.70 -1.21
CA ASN A 24 1.60 2.52 -0.35
C ASN A 24 2.86 3.14 -0.97
N ARG A 25 3.47 4.10 -0.27
CA ARG A 25 4.79 4.68 -0.58
C ARG A 25 5.55 4.96 0.71
N LYS A 26 6.90 4.91 0.64
CA LYS A 26 7.76 5.15 1.82
C LYS A 26 7.68 6.59 2.34
N GLN A 27 7.42 7.55 1.48
CA GLN A 27 7.27 8.97 1.82
C GLN A 27 5.82 9.41 1.69
N SER A 28 5.39 10.37 2.52
CA SER A 28 4.11 11.05 2.34
C SER A 28 4.20 11.96 1.11
N ASP A 29 3.27 11.78 0.18
CA ASP A 29 3.14 12.60 -1.02
C ASP A 29 1.65 12.82 -1.26
N VAL A 30 1.22 14.09 -1.17
CA VAL A 30 -0.18 14.46 -1.36
C VAL A 30 -0.31 15.24 -2.66
N VAL A 31 -1.10 14.71 -3.58
CA VAL A 31 -1.45 15.36 -4.84
C VAL A 31 -2.91 15.78 -4.76
N VAL A 32 -3.18 17.06 -4.97
CA VAL A 32 -4.53 17.62 -4.91
C VAL A 32 -4.94 18.09 -6.30
N ASN A 33 -6.04 17.58 -6.80
CA ASN A 33 -6.66 17.99 -8.06
C ASN A 33 -7.91 18.80 -7.76
N LEU A 34 -7.89 20.06 -8.12
CA LEU A 34 -8.95 21.03 -7.85
C LEU A 34 -9.43 21.72 -9.14
N PRO A 35 -10.72 22.06 -9.23
CA PRO A 35 -11.20 23.05 -10.18
C PRO A 35 -10.49 24.42 -9.95
N ARG A 36 -10.39 25.22 -11.01
CA ARG A 36 -9.69 26.53 -10.97
C ARG A 36 -10.23 27.45 -9.89
N ASP A 37 -11.52 27.44 -9.67
CA ASP A 37 -12.21 28.30 -8.69
C ASP A 37 -11.85 27.98 -7.24
N LEU A 38 -11.35 26.78 -6.95
CA LEU A 38 -11.02 26.30 -5.61
C LEU A 38 -9.51 26.16 -5.36
N ILE A 39 -8.66 26.62 -6.30
CA ILE A 39 -7.21 26.40 -6.24
C ILE A 39 -6.57 27.00 -4.97
N GLU A 40 -7.13 28.07 -4.43
CA GLU A 40 -6.68 28.70 -3.19
C GLU A 40 -6.85 27.80 -1.96
N LEU A 41 -7.70 26.77 -2.03
CA LEU A 41 -7.94 25.81 -0.95
C LEU A 41 -6.90 24.70 -0.89
N GLU A 42 -6.05 24.54 -1.91
CA GLU A 42 -5.05 23.47 -1.98
C GLU A 42 -4.18 23.35 -0.72
N PRO A 43 -3.59 24.45 -0.17
CA PRO A 43 -2.74 24.35 1.01
C PRO A 43 -3.48 23.81 2.24
N ARG A 44 -4.73 24.24 2.45
CA ARG A 44 -5.58 23.80 3.57
C ARG A 44 -5.94 22.31 3.44
N ILE A 45 -6.36 21.89 2.25
CA ILE A 45 -6.68 20.49 1.95
C ILE A 45 -5.45 19.60 2.20
N ARG A 46 -4.30 20.00 1.68
CA ARG A 46 -3.02 19.30 1.87
C ARG A 46 -2.63 19.18 3.33
N GLN A 47 -2.81 20.26 4.11
CA GLN A 47 -2.57 20.25 5.54
C GLN A 47 -3.48 19.26 6.25
N THR A 48 -4.79 19.33 6.03
CA THR A 48 -5.78 18.42 6.64
C THR A 48 -5.47 16.96 6.33
N ILE A 49 -5.07 16.64 5.09
CA ILE A 49 -4.67 15.27 4.72
C ILE A 49 -3.40 14.84 5.47
N ASN A 50 -2.37 15.67 5.54
CA ASN A 50 -1.10 15.34 6.21
C ASN A 50 -1.25 15.19 7.73
N GLU A 51 -2.19 15.85 8.37
CA GLU A 51 -2.50 15.69 9.79
C GLU A 51 -3.12 14.30 10.09
N ASN A 52 -3.81 13.72 9.12
CA ASN A 52 -4.51 12.43 9.26
C ASN A 52 -3.76 11.25 8.65
N ILE A 53 -2.88 11.50 7.68
CA ILE A 53 -2.15 10.46 6.92
C ILE A 53 -0.66 10.75 6.97
N SER A 54 0.08 9.93 7.72
CA SER A 54 1.53 10.11 7.93
C SER A 54 2.40 9.52 6.83
N ARG A 55 1.85 8.61 5.97
CA ARG A 55 2.63 7.86 4.99
C ARG A 55 1.79 7.45 3.78
N GLY A 56 2.47 7.32 2.63
CA GLY A 56 1.85 6.91 1.37
C GLY A 56 1.62 8.07 0.43
N ARG A 57 1.31 7.78 -0.83
CA ARG A 57 0.86 8.79 -1.79
C ARG A 57 -0.65 8.84 -1.77
N THR A 58 -1.20 10.01 -1.48
CA THR A 58 -2.64 10.27 -1.48
C THR A 58 -2.98 11.23 -2.61
N ASN A 59 -3.83 10.81 -3.52
CA ASN A 59 -4.42 11.66 -4.53
C ASN A 59 -5.82 12.08 -4.05
N ALA A 60 -6.02 13.37 -3.89
CA ALA A 60 -7.30 13.98 -3.57
C ALA A 60 -7.89 14.63 -4.82
N THR A 61 -9.07 14.25 -5.20
CA THR A 61 -9.81 14.88 -6.31
C THR A 61 -11.06 15.52 -5.75
N ILE A 62 -11.17 16.82 -5.93
CA ILE A 62 -12.32 17.60 -5.49
C ILE A 62 -13.10 18.05 -6.73
N SER A 63 -14.40 17.84 -6.70
CA SER A 63 -15.31 18.32 -7.73
C SER A 63 -16.55 18.93 -7.10
N PHE A 64 -17.18 19.83 -7.82
CA PHE A 64 -18.48 20.36 -7.42
C PHE A 64 -19.44 20.36 -8.60
N HIS A 65 -20.71 20.24 -8.29
CA HIS A 65 -21.79 20.33 -9.24
C HIS A 65 -22.86 21.27 -8.69
N SER A 66 -23.08 22.38 -9.36
CA SER A 66 -24.19 23.27 -9.03
C SER A 66 -25.50 22.59 -9.44
N GLY A 67 -26.34 22.28 -8.45
CA GLY A 67 -27.64 21.62 -8.63
C GLY A 67 -28.73 22.54 -9.16
N THR A 68 -28.39 23.75 -9.58
CA THR A 68 -29.37 24.66 -10.12
C THR A 68 -29.91 24.11 -11.44
N ASN A 69 -31.07 23.45 -11.36
CA ASN A 69 -32.06 23.40 -12.45
C ASN A 69 -32.56 24.81 -12.80
N GLY A 70 -31.86 25.86 -12.37
CA GLY A 70 -32.07 27.23 -12.81
C GLY A 70 -31.69 27.33 -14.26
N ALA A 71 -32.58 27.84 -15.06
CA ALA A 71 -32.30 28.28 -16.41
C ALA A 71 -30.94 29.00 -16.38
N ARG A 72 -29.90 28.38 -17.05
CA ARG A 72 -28.58 29.02 -17.18
C ARG A 72 -28.85 30.40 -17.67
N ASN A 73 -28.73 31.42 -16.83
CA ASN A 73 -28.97 32.79 -17.20
C ASN A 73 -27.99 33.11 -18.32
N LEU A 74 -28.50 33.16 -19.54
CA LEU A 74 -27.72 33.53 -20.69
C LEU A 74 -27.34 35.01 -20.54
N ALA A 75 -26.08 35.30 -20.33
CA ALA A 75 -25.57 36.67 -20.35
C ALA A 75 -25.10 37.02 -21.74
N LEU A 76 -25.58 38.17 -22.23
CA LEU A 76 -25.16 38.73 -23.51
C LEU A 76 -24.12 39.82 -23.28
N ASN A 77 -22.95 39.67 -23.91
CA ASN A 77 -21.95 40.73 -23.94
C ASN A 77 -22.33 41.72 -25.08
N THR A 78 -23.16 42.70 -24.72
CA THR A 78 -23.69 43.67 -25.68
C THR A 78 -22.62 44.61 -26.27
N GLU A 79 -21.53 44.90 -25.52
CA GLU A 79 -20.40 45.68 -26.07
C GLU A 79 -19.64 44.90 -27.13
N LEU A 80 -19.34 43.66 -26.87
CA LEU A 80 -18.68 42.77 -27.83
C LEU A 80 -19.57 42.52 -29.05
N ALA A 81 -20.89 42.38 -28.87
CA ALA A 81 -21.85 42.24 -29.96
C ALA A 81 -21.86 43.45 -30.86
N ARG A 82 -21.80 44.69 -30.30
CA ARG A 82 -21.68 45.92 -31.08
C ARG A 82 -20.36 45.96 -31.87
N SER A 83 -19.25 45.66 -31.21
CA SER A 83 -17.94 45.60 -31.86
C SER A 83 -17.90 44.64 -33.05
N TYR A 84 -18.48 43.43 -32.88
CA TYR A 84 -18.63 42.47 -34.01
C TYR A 84 -19.50 43.03 -35.12
N HIS A 85 -20.61 43.66 -34.82
CA HIS A 85 -21.50 44.26 -35.81
C HIS A 85 -20.80 45.36 -36.60
N GLU A 86 -20.05 46.25 -35.93
CA GLU A 86 -19.30 47.35 -36.59
C GLU A 86 -18.17 46.78 -37.47
N ALA A 87 -17.41 45.80 -36.97
CA ALA A 87 -16.35 45.13 -37.73
C ALA A 87 -16.89 44.42 -38.96
N MET A 88 -18.00 43.69 -38.82
CA MET A 88 -18.66 43.04 -39.96
C MET A 88 -19.16 44.03 -41.02
N ARG A 89 -19.72 45.17 -40.61
CA ARG A 89 -20.13 46.25 -41.54
C ARG A 89 -18.94 46.89 -42.25
N ALA A 90 -17.83 47.11 -41.53
CA ALA A 90 -16.63 47.66 -42.15
C ALA A 90 -16.05 46.71 -43.19
N LEU A 91 -15.97 45.43 -42.87
CA LEU A 91 -15.48 44.37 -43.75
C LEU A 91 -16.39 44.19 -44.97
N GLN A 92 -17.72 44.23 -44.78
CA GLN A 92 -18.70 44.17 -45.86
C GLN A 92 -18.54 45.31 -46.87
N LYS A 93 -18.27 46.52 -46.37
CA LYS A 93 -18.03 47.71 -47.24
C LYS A 93 -16.67 47.58 -47.93
N GLU A 94 -15.64 47.13 -47.31
CA GLU A 94 -14.30 46.97 -47.89
C GLU A 94 -14.25 45.89 -48.98
N LEU A 95 -14.90 44.77 -48.73
CA LEU A 95 -14.93 43.64 -49.65
C LEU A 95 -16.03 43.69 -50.68
N ASN A 96 -16.91 44.76 -50.69
CA ASN A 96 -18.09 44.83 -51.48
C ASN A 96 -18.97 43.56 -51.49
N ALA A 97 -19.00 42.88 -50.35
CA ALA A 97 -19.67 41.59 -50.23
C ALA A 97 -21.17 41.75 -49.98
N PRO A 98 -22.03 41.11 -50.80
CA PRO A 98 -23.46 41.13 -50.55
C PRO A 98 -23.86 40.27 -49.44
N GLY A 99 -24.80 40.67 -48.56
CA GLY A 99 -25.34 39.87 -47.45
C GLY A 99 -25.92 40.75 -46.37
N GLU A 100 -26.83 40.18 -45.57
CA GLU A 100 -27.34 40.85 -44.35
C GLU A 100 -26.66 40.33 -43.12
N ILE A 101 -26.21 41.23 -42.25
CA ILE A 101 -25.69 40.85 -40.92
C ILE A 101 -26.91 40.63 -40.03
N THR A 102 -27.17 39.34 -39.75
CA THR A 102 -28.31 38.95 -38.92
C THR A 102 -27.93 38.89 -37.45
N ILE A 103 -28.91 39.01 -36.54
CA ILE A 103 -28.75 38.84 -35.13
C ILE A 103 -28.17 37.45 -34.83
N THR A 104 -28.56 36.41 -35.57
CA THR A 104 -28.05 35.03 -35.43
C THR A 104 -26.53 34.99 -35.64
N THR A 105 -26.02 35.70 -36.67
CA THR A 105 -24.58 35.77 -36.96
C THR A 105 -23.79 36.39 -35.81
N ILE A 106 -24.35 37.45 -35.19
CA ILE A 106 -23.73 38.14 -34.07
C ILE A 106 -23.76 37.24 -32.80
N LEU A 107 -24.88 36.55 -32.54
CA LEU A 107 -25.02 35.66 -31.41
C LEU A 107 -24.08 34.44 -31.49
N GLN A 108 -23.74 33.98 -32.68
CA GLN A 108 -22.79 32.89 -32.91
C GLN A 108 -21.32 33.34 -32.81
N ALA A 109 -21.06 34.65 -32.76
CA ALA A 109 -19.70 35.14 -32.61
C ALA A 109 -19.14 34.80 -31.25
N PRO A 110 -17.83 34.38 -31.18
CA PRO A 110 -17.21 33.97 -29.94
C PRO A 110 -17.30 34.99 -28.81
N GLY A 111 -17.80 34.60 -27.65
CA GLY A 111 -17.87 35.43 -26.47
C GLY A 111 -19.06 36.41 -26.39
N VAL A 112 -19.93 36.46 -27.38
CA VAL A 112 -21.16 37.26 -27.35
C VAL A 112 -22.19 36.63 -26.40
N MET A 113 -22.40 35.34 -26.52
CA MET A 113 -23.18 34.55 -25.54
C MET A 113 -22.24 33.97 -24.53
N ARG A 114 -22.48 34.25 -23.26
CA ARG A 114 -21.77 33.68 -22.13
C ARG A 114 -22.78 33.05 -21.19
N PHE A 115 -22.46 31.88 -20.70
CA PHE A 115 -23.07 31.36 -19.48
C PHE A 115 -22.21 31.90 -18.36
N PRO A 116 -22.70 32.80 -17.47
CA PRO A 116 -21.94 33.21 -16.29
C PRO A 116 -21.71 31.96 -15.48
N GLU A 117 -20.48 31.51 -15.39
CA GLU A 117 -20.06 30.63 -14.34
C GLU A 117 -20.10 31.52 -13.08
N GLU A 118 -21.04 31.28 -12.17
CA GLU A 118 -20.99 31.88 -10.86
C GLU A 118 -19.66 31.42 -10.24
N ALA A 119 -18.68 32.30 -10.24
CA ALA A 119 -17.36 32.00 -9.64
C ALA A 119 -17.61 31.72 -8.15
N LEU A 120 -17.39 30.45 -7.77
CA LEU A 120 -17.47 30.05 -6.37
C LEU A 120 -16.38 30.78 -5.59
N ASN A 121 -16.79 31.54 -4.57
CA ASN A 121 -15.84 32.12 -3.63
C ASN A 121 -15.22 30.98 -2.80
N PRO A 122 -13.91 30.76 -2.85
CA PRO A 122 -13.24 29.71 -2.08
C PRO A 122 -13.51 29.76 -0.58
N ALA A 123 -13.61 30.96 0.00
CA ALA A 123 -13.88 31.16 1.41
C ALA A 123 -15.26 30.61 1.82
N ASP A 124 -16.28 30.80 0.99
CA ASP A 124 -17.64 30.35 1.24
C ASP A 124 -17.80 28.84 0.97
N ALA A 125 -16.98 28.30 0.04
CA ALA A 125 -16.98 26.88 -0.29
C ALA A 125 -16.21 26.03 0.75
N TRP A 126 -15.26 26.60 1.48
CA TRP A 126 -14.39 25.85 2.40
C TRP A 126 -15.12 24.99 3.41
N PRO A 127 -16.16 25.47 4.16
CA PRO A 127 -16.84 24.62 5.15
C PRO A 127 -17.45 23.36 4.55
N ALA A 128 -17.97 23.44 3.31
CA ALA A 128 -18.54 22.30 2.60
C ALA A 128 -17.45 21.32 2.13
N VAL A 129 -16.37 21.84 1.56
CA VAL A 129 -15.21 21.05 1.13
C VAL A 129 -14.55 20.36 2.32
N GLU A 130 -14.39 21.08 3.46
CA GLU A 130 -13.83 20.54 4.70
C GLU A 130 -14.68 19.38 5.24
N CYS A 131 -16.00 19.54 5.30
CA CYS A 131 -16.92 18.50 5.73
C CYS A 131 -16.82 17.26 4.82
N ALA A 132 -16.85 17.43 3.50
CA ALA A 132 -16.69 16.34 2.53
C ALA A 132 -15.31 15.67 2.65
N LEU A 133 -14.24 16.46 2.88
CA LEU A 133 -12.89 15.96 3.07
C LEU A 133 -12.77 15.10 4.33
N HIS A 134 -13.33 15.53 5.44
CA HIS A 134 -13.34 14.75 6.68
C HIS A 134 -14.15 13.46 6.53
N ALA A 135 -15.28 13.48 5.83
CA ALA A 135 -16.04 12.27 5.52
C ALA A 135 -15.22 11.28 4.66
N ALA A 136 -14.54 11.78 3.62
CA ALA A 136 -13.66 10.98 2.77
C ALA A 136 -12.48 10.39 3.55
N LEU A 137 -11.85 11.17 4.44
CA LEU A 137 -10.76 10.71 5.30
C LEU A 137 -11.23 9.61 6.26
N ALA A 138 -12.39 9.78 6.88
CA ALA A 138 -12.96 8.78 7.78
C ALA A 138 -13.23 7.45 7.06
N ASP A 139 -13.75 7.50 5.83
CA ASP A 139 -14.02 6.31 5.03
C ASP A 139 -12.73 5.61 4.58
N LEU A 140 -11.73 6.39 4.15
CA LEU A 140 -10.40 5.89 3.80
C LEU A 140 -9.70 5.22 4.99
N ILE A 141 -9.72 5.85 6.18
CA ILE A 141 -9.14 5.28 7.41
C ILE A 141 -9.85 3.98 7.79
N LYS A 142 -11.18 3.95 7.74
CA LYS A 142 -11.97 2.74 8.01
C LYS A 142 -11.64 1.59 7.05
N MET A 143 -11.41 1.90 5.78
CA MET A 143 -10.98 0.91 4.79
C MET A 143 -9.59 0.36 5.14
N ARG A 144 -8.61 1.23 5.45
CA ARG A 144 -7.25 0.84 5.87
C ARG A 144 -7.25 -0.01 7.14
N GLU A 145 -8.08 0.31 8.12
CA GLU A 145 -8.24 -0.51 9.33
C GLU A 145 -8.77 -1.92 9.03
N ARG A 146 -9.74 -2.03 8.12
CA ARG A 146 -10.27 -3.34 7.70
C ARG A 146 -9.20 -4.17 7.00
N GLU A 147 -8.47 -3.57 6.07
CA GLU A 147 -7.36 -4.22 5.37
C GLU A 147 -6.27 -4.64 6.37
N GLY A 148 -5.86 -3.76 7.29
CA GLY A 148 -4.88 -4.06 8.33
C GLY A 148 -5.29 -5.22 9.24
N LYS A 149 -6.55 -5.28 9.66
CA LYS A 149 -7.08 -6.41 10.45
C LYS A 149 -7.04 -7.73 9.67
N HIS A 150 -7.31 -7.68 8.37
CA HIS A 150 -7.26 -8.88 7.52
C HIS A 150 -5.82 -9.36 7.34
N LEU A 151 -4.90 -8.44 7.05
CA LEU A 151 -3.46 -8.73 6.94
C LEU A 151 -2.89 -9.31 8.23
N ALA A 152 -3.22 -8.73 9.38
CA ALA A 152 -2.76 -9.23 10.67
C ALA A 152 -3.23 -10.68 10.94
N LYS A 153 -4.46 -11.03 10.56
CA LYS A 153 -4.97 -12.40 10.67
C LYS A 153 -4.19 -13.38 9.78
N ASP A 154 -3.90 -13.02 8.53
CA ASP A 154 -3.13 -13.85 7.61
C ASP A 154 -1.70 -14.06 8.13
N LEU A 155 -1.04 -12.99 8.58
CA LEU A 155 0.30 -13.05 9.17
C LEU A 155 0.35 -13.97 10.39
N ILE A 156 -0.64 -13.86 11.30
CA ILE A 156 -0.74 -14.75 12.47
C ILE A 156 -0.93 -16.21 12.05
N HIS A 157 -1.73 -16.47 11.02
CA HIS A 157 -1.93 -17.82 10.49
C HIS A 157 -0.60 -18.41 9.97
N ARG A 158 0.16 -17.63 9.18
CA ARG A 158 1.47 -18.06 8.65
C ARG A 158 2.51 -18.28 9.74
N LEU A 159 2.56 -17.39 10.75
CA LEU A 159 3.44 -17.60 11.92
C LEU A 159 3.12 -18.91 12.63
N LYS A 160 1.85 -19.26 12.80
CA LYS A 160 1.44 -20.55 13.38
C LYS A 160 1.89 -21.73 12.53
N ALA A 161 1.82 -21.62 11.21
CA ALA A 161 2.30 -22.66 10.29
C ALA A 161 3.82 -22.86 10.40
N ILE A 162 4.60 -21.79 10.49
CA ILE A 162 6.05 -21.85 10.72
C ILE A 162 6.32 -22.50 12.07
N ARG A 163 5.69 -22.07 13.17
CA ARG A 163 5.85 -22.67 14.50
C ARG A 163 5.55 -24.17 14.52
N LYS A 164 4.53 -24.61 13.79
CA LYS A 164 4.22 -26.05 13.67
C LYS A 164 5.39 -26.81 13.05
N LYS A 165 5.95 -26.30 11.94
CA LYS A 165 7.09 -26.91 11.26
C LYS A 165 8.34 -26.93 12.14
N LEU A 166 8.61 -25.87 12.93
CA LEU A 166 9.72 -25.83 13.88
C LEU A 166 9.57 -26.88 14.99
N LYS A 167 8.34 -27.13 15.47
CA LYS A 167 8.08 -28.23 16.41
C LYS A 167 8.37 -29.58 15.79
N GLU A 168 8.02 -29.80 14.53
CA GLU A 168 8.34 -31.03 13.80
C GLU A 168 9.85 -31.21 13.62
N ILE A 169 10.59 -30.13 13.30
CA ILE A 169 12.06 -30.13 13.21
C ILE A 169 12.66 -30.52 14.55
N ARG A 170 12.19 -29.92 15.64
CA ARG A 170 12.65 -30.21 17.00
C ARG A 170 12.44 -31.68 17.40
N ALA A 171 11.34 -32.27 16.95
CA ALA A 171 11.07 -33.70 17.19
C ALA A 171 11.97 -34.64 16.36
N LEU A 172 12.37 -34.24 15.17
CA LEU A 172 13.22 -35.03 14.26
C LEU A 172 14.72 -34.93 14.61
N HIS A 173 15.13 -33.80 15.16
CA HIS A 173 16.56 -33.46 15.39
C HIS A 173 17.31 -34.50 16.24
N PRO A 174 16.77 -35.04 17.35
CA PRO A 174 17.49 -36.02 18.19
C PRO A 174 17.87 -37.32 17.45
N ASP A 175 17.15 -37.65 16.40
CA ASP A 175 17.41 -38.86 15.60
C ASP A 175 18.42 -38.66 14.48
N VAL A 176 18.84 -37.42 14.20
CA VAL A 176 19.81 -37.12 13.13
C VAL A 176 21.15 -37.80 13.42
N VAL A 177 21.67 -37.63 14.62
CA VAL A 177 22.96 -38.22 15.04
C VAL A 177 22.88 -39.75 15.03
N LYS A 178 21.75 -40.34 15.46
CA LYS A 178 21.54 -41.80 15.41
C LYS A 178 21.56 -42.33 13.98
N ARG A 179 20.86 -41.69 13.06
CA ARG A 179 20.86 -42.03 11.65
C ARG A 179 22.25 -41.92 11.03
N TYR A 180 22.94 -40.83 11.35
CA TYR A 180 24.32 -40.64 10.88
C TYR A 180 25.23 -41.77 11.35
N ARG A 181 25.18 -42.15 12.64
CA ARG A 181 25.96 -43.27 13.21
C ARG A 181 25.71 -44.58 12.43
N VAL A 182 24.46 -44.95 12.19
CA VAL A 182 24.11 -46.15 11.45
C VAL A 182 24.66 -46.09 10.01
N ALA A 183 24.48 -44.97 9.31
CA ALA A 183 24.97 -44.77 7.96
C ALA A 183 26.50 -44.76 7.87
N LEU A 184 27.21 -44.26 8.89
CA LEU A 184 28.67 -44.25 8.97
C LEU A 184 29.21 -45.67 9.12
N LEU A 185 28.64 -46.45 10.07
CA LEU A 185 29.02 -47.85 10.23
C LEU A 185 28.78 -48.73 9.03
N ASP A 186 27.66 -48.53 8.34
CA ASP A 186 27.38 -49.24 7.06
C ASP A 186 28.42 -48.89 5.97
N ARG A 187 28.80 -47.64 5.85
CA ARG A 187 29.86 -47.21 4.92
C ARG A 187 31.24 -47.78 5.25
N ILE A 188 31.58 -47.82 6.54
CA ILE A 188 32.83 -48.42 7.01
C ILE A 188 32.88 -49.91 6.70
N GLN A 189 31.78 -50.63 6.94
CA GLN A 189 31.66 -52.05 6.59
C GLN A 189 31.77 -52.28 5.10
N LYS A 190 31.09 -51.51 4.28
CA LYS A 190 31.17 -51.62 2.78
C LYS A 190 32.54 -51.27 2.24
N ALA A 191 33.32 -50.46 2.93
CA ALA A 191 34.69 -50.15 2.57
C ALA A 191 35.70 -51.23 2.97
N GLY A 192 35.24 -52.34 3.56
CA GLY A 192 36.09 -53.44 3.96
C GLY A 192 36.99 -53.14 5.18
N LEU A 193 36.63 -52.13 5.97
CA LEU A 193 37.37 -51.74 7.17
C LEU A 193 36.71 -52.36 8.40
N PRO A 194 37.29 -53.38 9.07
CA PRO A 194 36.69 -54.05 10.23
C PRO A 194 36.95 -53.20 11.48
N LEU A 195 36.29 -52.02 11.59
CA LEU A 195 36.35 -51.18 12.76
C LEU A 195 35.19 -51.51 13.70
N PRO A 196 35.45 -51.73 15.03
CA PRO A 196 34.42 -51.89 16.03
C PRO A 196 33.58 -50.61 16.12
N SER A 197 32.32 -50.77 16.53
CA SER A 197 31.38 -49.63 16.67
C SER A 197 31.75 -48.65 17.81
N ASP A 198 32.67 -49.06 18.68
CA ASP A 198 33.25 -48.33 19.80
C ASP A 198 34.70 -47.86 19.53
N ASP A 199 35.20 -47.98 18.31
CA ASP A 199 36.51 -47.45 17.91
C ASP A 199 36.55 -45.93 18.17
N GLU A 200 37.64 -45.45 18.78
CA GLU A 200 37.82 -44.08 19.16
C GLU A 200 37.66 -43.09 17.95
N ARG A 201 38.10 -43.50 16.78
CA ARG A 201 37.98 -42.70 15.52
C ARG A 201 36.52 -42.56 15.09
N VAL A 202 35.74 -43.64 15.23
CA VAL A 202 34.30 -43.61 14.91
C VAL A 202 33.56 -42.73 15.91
N LEU A 203 33.87 -42.84 17.20
CA LEU A 203 33.27 -42.05 18.26
C LEU A 203 33.60 -40.54 18.08
N LYS A 204 34.85 -40.20 17.75
CA LYS A 204 35.27 -38.82 17.46
C LYS A 204 34.48 -38.23 16.29
N GLU A 205 34.35 -38.98 15.17
CA GLU A 205 33.61 -38.50 13.98
C GLU A 205 32.13 -38.26 14.32
N ILE A 206 31.50 -39.16 15.12
CA ILE A 206 30.12 -38.98 15.57
C ILE A 206 29.98 -37.75 16.45
N THR A 207 30.93 -37.48 17.34
CA THR A 207 30.91 -36.29 18.19
C THR A 207 31.06 -35.01 17.35
N PHE A 208 32.02 -34.95 16.45
CA PHE A 208 32.19 -33.81 15.55
C PHE A 208 30.96 -33.57 14.67
N PHE A 209 30.29 -34.65 14.21
CA PHE A 209 29.05 -34.54 13.49
C PHE A 209 27.94 -33.98 14.36
N ALA A 210 27.81 -34.47 15.61
CA ALA A 210 26.79 -34.01 16.55
C ALA A 210 26.92 -32.51 16.82
N ASP A 211 28.14 -32.01 17.05
CA ASP A 211 28.40 -30.58 17.28
C ASP A 211 28.04 -29.73 16.02
N ARG A 212 28.41 -30.21 14.82
CA ARG A 212 28.09 -29.50 13.58
C ARG A 212 26.62 -29.53 13.20
N ALA A 213 25.91 -30.58 13.63
CA ALA A 213 24.49 -30.75 13.35
C ALA A 213 23.58 -30.15 14.43
N ASP A 214 24.14 -29.59 15.50
CA ASP A 214 23.35 -28.97 16.55
C ASP A 214 22.67 -27.68 16.04
N VAL A 215 21.35 -27.65 16.15
CA VAL A 215 20.45 -26.57 15.73
C VAL A 215 19.65 -25.98 16.91
N SER A 216 20.03 -26.32 18.13
CA SER A 216 19.29 -25.94 19.34
C SER A 216 19.24 -24.44 19.54
N GLU A 217 20.34 -23.74 19.23
CA GLU A 217 20.43 -22.29 19.30
C GLU A 217 19.53 -21.63 18.28
N GLU A 218 19.57 -22.05 17.01
CA GLU A 218 18.75 -21.53 15.92
C GLU A 218 17.26 -21.71 16.20
N LEU A 219 16.87 -22.86 16.74
CA LEU A 219 15.47 -23.11 17.14
C LEU A 219 15.01 -22.18 18.27
N THR A 220 15.88 -21.90 19.23
CA THR A 220 15.59 -20.99 20.34
C THR A 220 15.47 -19.55 19.86
N ARG A 221 16.38 -19.10 18.98
CA ARG A 221 16.34 -17.77 18.38
C ARG A 221 15.09 -17.59 17.48
N LEU A 222 14.74 -18.61 16.70
CA LEU A 222 13.52 -18.60 15.87
C LEU A 222 12.26 -18.47 16.74
N ASP A 223 12.15 -19.19 17.86
CA ASP A 223 11.02 -19.05 18.77
C ASP A 223 10.93 -17.63 19.35
N SER A 224 12.08 -17.03 19.71
CA SER A 224 12.14 -15.65 20.21
C SER A 224 11.69 -14.64 19.15
N HIS A 225 12.22 -14.73 17.94
CA HIS A 225 11.86 -13.82 16.85
C HIS A 225 10.38 -13.96 16.44
N LEU A 226 9.85 -15.18 16.39
CA LEU A 226 8.42 -15.39 16.13
C LEU A 226 7.53 -14.84 17.24
N ALA A 227 7.98 -14.87 18.49
CA ALA A 227 7.26 -14.28 19.61
C ALA A 227 7.27 -12.74 19.53
N GLN A 228 8.44 -12.14 19.24
CA GLN A 228 8.57 -10.69 19.02
C GLN A 228 7.72 -10.21 17.86
N PHE A 229 7.73 -10.92 16.74
CA PHE A 229 6.88 -10.60 15.57
C PHE A 229 5.40 -10.58 15.96
N ALA A 230 4.93 -11.63 16.66
CA ALA A 230 3.54 -11.72 17.10
C ALA A 230 3.17 -10.63 18.13
N HIS A 231 4.12 -10.15 18.93
CA HIS A 231 3.94 -9.03 19.85
C HIS A 231 3.74 -7.71 19.08
N HIS A 232 4.64 -7.41 18.14
CA HIS A 232 4.56 -6.17 17.35
C HIS A 232 3.32 -6.10 16.48
N LEU A 233 2.77 -7.21 15.99
CA LEU A 233 1.50 -7.24 15.28
C LEU A 233 0.29 -6.72 16.08
N ARG A 234 0.41 -6.63 17.41
CA ARG A 234 -0.64 -6.11 18.30
C ARG A 234 -0.40 -4.67 18.71
N SER A 235 0.72 -4.08 18.33
CA SER A 235 1.04 -2.68 18.62
C SER A 235 0.11 -1.75 17.88
N LYS A 236 -0.12 -0.58 18.46
CA LYS A 236 -0.82 0.54 17.80
C LYS A 236 0.15 1.49 17.08
N GLU A 237 1.45 1.30 17.24
CA GLU A 237 2.49 2.10 16.61
C GLU A 237 2.84 1.56 15.21
N PRO A 238 3.43 2.39 14.35
CA PRO A 238 3.91 1.95 13.04
C PRO A 238 4.98 0.87 13.20
N VAL A 239 4.68 -0.37 12.76
CA VAL A 239 5.54 -1.54 13.01
C VAL A 239 6.25 -2.07 11.77
N GLY A 240 6.00 -1.53 10.59
CA GLY A 240 6.47 -2.08 9.32
C GLY A 240 7.99 -2.34 9.28
N ARG A 241 8.83 -1.36 9.69
CA ARG A 241 10.30 -1.52 9.71
C ARG A 241 10.76 -2.57 10.71
N THR A 242 10.15 -2.61 11.89
CA THR A 242 10.48 -3.59 12.94
C THR A 242 10.15 -5.00 12.49
N LEU A 243 8.99 -5.20 11.86
CA LEU A 243 8.58 -6.49 11.33
C LEU A 243 9.46 -6.92 10.15
N GLU A 244 9.89 -6.00 9.29
CA GLU A 244 10.84 -6.28 8.20
C GLU A 244 12.18 -6.76 8.77
N PHE A 245 12.72 -6.09 9.78
CA PHE A 245 13.96 -6.50 10.45
C PHE A 245 13.81 -7.89 11.07
N ILE A 246 12.74 -8.15 11.85
CA ILE A 246 12.52 -9.46 12.48
C ILE A 246 12.38 -10.55 11.41
N THR A 247 11.75 -10.26 10.28
CA THR A 247 11.63 -11.21 9.14
C THR A 247 13.00 -11.56 8.58
N GLN A 248 13.94 -10.61 8.49
CA GLN A 248 15.32 -10.85 8.05
C GLN A 248 16.07 -11.74 9.05
N GLU A 249 15.90 -11.51 10.35
CA GLU A 249 16.53 -12.35 11.36
C GLU A 249 15.96 -13.79 11.34
N ILE A 250 14.65 -13.97 11.21
CA ILE A 250 14.04 -15.29 11.03
C ILE A 250 14.62 -15.98 9.78
N PHE A 251 14.80 -15.27 8.69
CA PHE A 251 15.38 -15.82 7.46
C PHE A 251 16.83 -16.26 7.67
N ARG A 252 17.61 -15.47 8.39
CA ARG A 252 19.00 -15.78 8.75
C ARG A 252 19.09 -17.07 9.57
N GLU A 253 18.28 -17.19 10.62
CA GLU A 253 18.27 -18.41 11.46
C GLU A 253 17.79 -19.64 10.69
N LEU A 254 16.80 -19.51 9.78
CA LEU A 254 16.38 -20.60 8.90
C LEU A 254 17.48 -21.02 7.90
N ASN A 255 18.34 -20.10 7.45
CA ASN A 255 19.48 -20.43 6.60
C ASN A 255 20.50 -21.24 7.36
N THR A 256 20.88 -20.81 8.56
CA THR A 256 21.85 -21.50 9.42
C THR A 256 21.34 -22.88 9.82
N LEU A 257 20.07 -22.99 10.24
CA LEU A 257 19.42 -24.27 10.54
C LEU A 257 19.43 -25.21 9.34
N GLY A 258 19.11 -24.70 8.15
CA GLY A 258 19.14 -25.50 6.92
C GLY A 258 20.53 -25.99 6.53
N ALA A 259 21.57 -25.21 6.78
CA ALA A 259 22.96 -25.60 6.53
C ALA A 259 23.48 -26.66 7.51
N LYS A 260 23.05 -26.62 8.78
CA LYS A 260 23.46 -27.57 9.84
C LYS A 260 22.66 -28.87 9.84
N ALA A 261 21.42 -28.86 9.33
CA ALA A 261 20.43 -29.92 9.53
C ALA A 261 20.87 -31.33 9.07
N ASN A 262 21.66 -31.43 8.00
CA ASN A 262 22.17 -32.69 7.42
C ASN A 262 21.14 -33.85 7.33
N ASP A 263 19.86 -33.50 7.18
CA ASP A 263 18.73 -34.42 7.13
C ASP A 263 17.70 -33.93 6.10
N ALA A 264 17.29 -34.81 5.19
CA ALA A 264 16.37 -34.46 4.11
C ALA A 264 14.98 -34.03 4.61
N ALA A 265 14.47 -34.69 5.65
CA ALA A 265 13.16 -34.38 6.21
C ALA A 265 13.15 -33.01 6.91
N ILE A 266 14.24 -32.66 7.60
CA ILE A 266 14.41 -31.33 8.22
C ILE A 266 14.58 -30.29 7.11
N SER A 267 15.43 -30.54 6.10
CA SER A 267 15.65 -29.62 4.99
C SER A 267 14.36 -29.27 4.24
N GLN A 268 13.49 -30.23 3.98
CA GLN A 268 12.18 -29.99 3.38
C GLN A 268 11.31 -29.06 4.23
N ARG A 269 11.31 -29.20 5.55
CA ARG A 269 10.56 -28.35 6.46
C ARG A 269 11.13 -26.93 6.51
N VAL A 270 12.45 -26.79 6.47
CA VAL A 270 13.12 -25.49 6.39
C VAL A 270 12.74 -24.77 5.09
N ILE A 271 12.74 -25.46 3.95
CA ILE A 271 12.30 -24.89 2.67
C ILE A 271 10.85 -24.41 2.77
N ALA A 272 9.97 -25.23 3.36
CA ALA A 272 8.58 -24.86 3.56
C ALA A 272 8.40 -23.66 4.53
N CYS A 273 9.25 -23.55 5.57
CA CYS A 273 9.28 -22.36 6.44
C CYS A 273 9.72 -21.11 5.68
N LYS A 274 10.76 -21.20 4.84
CA LYS A 274 11.24 -20.09 4.01
C LYS A 274 10.17 -19.61 3.03
N ALA A 275 9.43 -20.53 2.41
CA ALA A 275 8.33 -20.18 1.51
C ALA A 275 7.18 -19.43 2.23
N ASP A 276 6.83 -19.83 3.46
CA ASP A 276 5.84 -19.10 4.25
C ASP A 276 6.39 -17.74 4.73
N LEU A 277 7.69 -17.67 5.06
CA LEU A 277 8.34 -16.44 5.48
C LEU A 277 8.41 -15.40 4.34
N GLU A 278 8.66 -15.84 3.10
CA GLU A 278 8.66 -14.93 1.96
C GLU A 278 7.27 -14.30 1.74
N LYS A 279 6.20 -15.09 1.88
CA LYS A 279 4.83 -14.56 1.85
C LYS A 279 4.57 -13.56 2.98
N ILE A 280 5.12 -13.80 4.19
CA ILE A 280 5.07 -12.83 5.30
C ILE A 280 5.80 -11.55 4.91
N ARG A 281 6.99 -11.65 4.32
CA ARG A 281 7.81 -10.51 3.91
C ARG A 281 7.11 -9.62 2.90
N GLU A 282 6.48 -10.21 1.89
CA GLU A 282 5.67 -9.49 0.90
C GLU A 282 4.52 -8.70 1.55
N GLN A 283 3.85 -9.31 2.52
CA GLN A 283 2.75 -8.65 3.23
C GLN A 283 3.22 -7.56 4.19
N VAL A 284 4.36 -7.75 4.87
CA VAL A 284 4.96 -6.76 5.77
C VAL A 284 5.34 -5.48 5.03
N GLN A 285 5.77 -5.57 3.77
CA GLN A 285 6.05 -4.39 2.94
C GLN A 285 4.80 -3.52 2.70
N ASN A 286 3.60 -4.08 2.85
CA ASN A 286 2.32 -3.39 2.70
C ASN A 286 1.73 -2.91 4.03
N LEU A 287 2.34 -3.24 5.17
CA LEU A 287 1.92 -2.78 6.50
C LEU A 287 2.44 -1.38 6.80
N GLU A 288 1.59 -0.60 7.43
CA GLU A 288 1.90 0.73 7.99
C GLU A 288 1.77 0.70 9.50
#